data_e7e7ed1a59f8061f0adf3e548ea92cf0
#
_entry.id   e7e7ed1a59f8061f0adf3e548ea92cf0
#
_cell.length_a   1.000
_cell.length_b   1.000
_cell.length_c   1.000
_cell.angle_alpha   90.00
_cell.angle_beta   90.00
_cell.angle_gamma   90.00
#
_symmetry.space_group_name_H-M   'P 1'
#
loop_
_entity.id
_entity.type
_entity.pdbx_description
1 polymer ?
#
loop_
_entity_poly.entity_id
_entity_poly.type
_entity_poly.pdbx_seq_one_letter_code
_entity_poly.pdbx_strand_id
1 'polypeptide(L)'
;MIRPVSIVVSAAVLWLAGASQVAAQQAPTISAGAAAQTSIVRTTTDHAAVWRRSPSQLLATLPIDVDLEAIAKEGQWYLVRLPEKYALPGLETGYVFEGRVRLVSGPPPPSRAPAASSSGYAETKPATAPAPFFRVRGYGSVTYEWFLANDSFNAVLGHRGGPFYGGGGQAIFGHLFADVGFEHFSKTGQRVIVLDGDVFPLGIADTITMEPLTVSGGYRFKPSGKSVAYGGGGYTSLRFKENAEFAELGENTDERFNGFVILGGVEYAVHKWVFVSGEARFTGVPNAIGAPGVAAEFNESNLGGFSVALKVSVGN
;
A
#
# COMPACT_ATOMS: atom_id res chain seq x y z
N MET A 1 12.48 32.74 36.47
CA MET A 1 13.41 31.64 36.19
C MET A 1 12.61 30.37 36.00
N ILE A 2 12.22 30.06 34.77
CA ILE A 2 11.46 28.84 34.43
C ILE A 2 12.36 28.00 33.53
N ARG A 3 12.68 26.78 33.94
CA ARG A 3 13.52 25.85 33.21
C ARG A 3 12.71 25.18 32.08
N PRO A 4 13.27 25.01 30.89
CA PRO A 4 12.59 24.27 29.82
C PRO A 4 12.68 22.76 30.13
N VAL A 5 11.53 22.09 30.05
CA VAL A 5 11.43 20.61 30.08
C VAL A 5 11.64 20.12 28.64
N SER A 6 12.81 19.55 28.39
CA SER A 6 13.09 18.87 27.14
C SER A 6 12.42 17.50 27.14
N ILE A 7 11.38 17.32 26.31
CA ILE A 7 10.81 16.01 26.04
C ILE A 7 11.63 15.37 24.91
N VAL A 8 12.47 14.42 25.28
CA VAL A 8 13.17 13.53 24.33
C VAL A 8 12.21 12.42 23.94
N VAL A 9 11.69 12.46 22.73
CA VAL A 9 10.96 11.34 22.15
C VAL A 9 11.99 10.38 21.55
N SER A 10 12.31 9.34 22.30
CA SER A 10 13.15 8.24 21.82
C SER A 10 12.32 7.30 20.96
N ALA A 11 12.49 7.39 19.64
CA ALA A 11 11.97 6.39 18.71
C ALA A 11 12.86 5.15 18.77
N ALA A 12 12.41 4.12 19.50
CA ALA A 12 13.06 2.81 19.52
C ALA A 12 12.77 2.08 18.20
N VAL A 13 13.72 2.07 17.28
CA VAL A 13 13.72 1.21 16.09
C VAL A 13 14.22 -0.17 16.53
N LEU A 14 13.33 -1.13 16.72
CA LEU A 14 13.67 -2.54 16.93
C LEU A 14 14.09 -3.15 15.59
N TRP A 15 15.39 -3.36 15.41
CA TRP A 15 15.96 -4.23 14.38
C TRP A 15 15.84 -5.69 14.85
N LEU A 16 14.92 -6.46 14.26
CA LEU A 16 14.91 -7.91 14.35
C LEU A 16 15.84 -8.48 13.25
N ALA A 17 17.08 -8.75 13.64
CA ALA A 17 18.00 -9.53 12.82
C ALA A 17 17.60 -11.01 12.93
N GLY A 18 16.84 -11.51 11.95
CA GLY A 18 16.60 -12.94 11.77
C GLY A 18 17.80 -13.59 11.09
N ALA A 19 18.63 -14.32 11.84
CA ALA A 19 19.68 -15.15 11.29
C ALA A 19 19.06 -16.35 10.57
N SER A 20 19.09 -16.35 9.24
CA SER A 20 18.73 -17.51 8.42
C SER A 20 19.89 -18.50 8.43
N GLN A 21 19.74 -19.60 9.16
CA GLN A 21 20.64 -20.76 9.03
C GLN A 21 20.37 -21.42 7.66
N VAL A 22 21.33 -21.33 6.77
CA VAL A 22 21.40 -22.10 5.53
C VAL A 22 21.80 -23.53 5.91
N ALA A 23 20.85 -24.43 6.00
CA ALA A 23 21.12 -25.87 6.09
C ALA A 23 21.62 -26.35 4.73
N ALA A 24 22.90 -26.76 4.68
CA ALA A 24 23.48 -27.41 3.52
C ALA A 24 22.79 -28.76 3.31
N GLN A 25 21.94 -28.86 2.31
CA GLN A 25 21.36 -30.13 1.86
C GLN A 25 22.44 -30.93 1.10
N GLN A 26 22.86 -32.03 1.71
CA GLN A 26 23.70 -33.06 1.07
C GLN A 26 22.98 -33.60 -0.18
N ALA A 27 23.71 -33.62 -1.29
CA ALA A 27 23.26 -34.26 -2.52
C ALA A 27 23.09 -35.78 -2.29
N PRO A 28 22.02 -36.41 -2.76
CA PRO A 28 21.86 -37.84 -2.66
C PRO A 28 22.89 -38.54 -3.54
N THR A 29 23.69 -39.40 -2.91
CA THR A 29 24.64 -40.34 -3.58
C THR A 29 23.86 -41.27 -4.48
N ILE A 30 24.07 -41.21 -5.78
CA ILE A 30 23.47 -42.11 -6.76
C ILE A 30 24.26 -43.40 -6.70
N SER A 31 23.63 -44.49 -6.21
CA SER A 31 24.18 -45.84 -6.30
C SER A 31 24.27 -46.25 -7.76
N ALA A 32 25.49 -46.45 -8.25
CA ALA A 32 25.75 -46.97 -9.59
C ALA A 32 25.47 -48.48 -9.62
N GLY A 33 24.48 -48.93 -10.38
CA GLY A 33 24.26 -50.35 -10.60
C GLY A 33 22.91 -50.72 -11.21
N ALA A 34 22.64 -50.29 -12.42
CA ALA A 34 21.84 -50.98 -13.45
C ALA A 34 22.03 -50.22 -14.76
N ALA A 35 22.35 -50.91 -15.86
CA ALA A 35 22.43 -50.31 -17.18
C ALA A 35 21.09 -49.61 -17.48
N ALA A 36 21.06 -48.30 -17.42
CA ALA A 36 19.86 -47.50 -17.55
C ALA A 36 19.37 -47.65 -19.00
N GLN A 37 18.27 -48.40 -19.17
CA GLN A 37 17.55 -48.41 -20.44
C GLN A 37 16.97 -46.99 -20.62
N THR A 38 17.48 -46.26 -21.62
CA THR A 38 17.08 -44.91 -21.91
C THR A 38 15.67 -44.90 -22.49
N SER A 39 14.77 -44.22 -21.84
CA SER A 39 13.40 -43.99 -22.31
C SER A 39 13.37 -42.70 -23.14
N ILE A 40 12.80 -42.81 -24.35
CA ILE A 40 12.68 -41.63 -25.24
C ILE A 40 11.21 -41.23 -25.35
N VAL A 41 10.91 -39.99 -25.03
CA VAL A 41 9.60 -39.37 -25.26
C VAL A 41 9.71 -38.33 -26.35
N ARG A 42 8.68 -38.19 -27.20
CA ARG A 42 8.62 -37.25 -28.32
C ARG A 42 7.50 -36.25 -28.09
N THR A 43 7.79 -35.00 -28.38
CA THR A 43 6.79 -33.93 -28.31
C THR A 43 5.69 -34.14 -29.34
N THR A 44 4.42 -34.01 -28.93
CA THR A 44 3.23 -34.25 -29.76
C THR A 44 2.53 -32.97 -30.18
N THR A 45 2.95 -31.84 -29.65
CA THR A 45 2.35 -30.53 -29.93
C THR A 45 3.44 -29.52 -30.21
N ASP A 46 3.13 -28.58 -31.08
CA ASP A 46 3.94 -27.40 -31.28
C ASP A 46 3.93 -26.54 -29.99
N HIS A 47 5.06 -25.95 -29.65
CA HIS A 47 5.25 -25.18 -28.41
C HIS A 47 5.10 -26.00 -27.11
N ALA A 48 5.63 -27.23 -27.07
CA ALA A 48 5.69 -27.99 -25.82
C ALA A 48 6.59 -27.28 -24.79
N ALA A 49 5.99 -26.79 -23.71
CA ALA A 49 6.70 -26.03 -22.68
C ALA A 49 7.48 -26.96 -21.75
N VAL A 50 8.74 -26.65 -21.52
CA VAL A 50 9.61 -27.32 -20.53
C VAL A 50 9.88 -26.36 -19.38
N TRP A 51 9.68 -26.85 -18.16
CA TRP A 51 9.71 -26.06 -16.95
C TRP A 51 10.83 -26.48 -15.99
N ARG A 52 11.36 -25.54 -15.25
CA ARG A 52 12.17 -25.86 -14.08
C ARG A 52 11.24 -26.30 -12.94
N ARG A 53 11.76 -27.01 -11.93
CA ARG A 53 11.04 -27.61 -10.78
C ARG A 53 9.94 -26.76 -10.12
N SER A 54 9.86 -25.47 -10.41
CA SER A 54 8.76 -24.59 -10.05
C SER A 54 7.95 -24.28 -11.32
N PRO A 55 6.62 -24.40 -11.32
CA PRO A 55 5.77 -24.12 -12.48
C PRO A 55 5.83 -22.66 -12.95
N SER A 56 6.53 -21.80 -12.24
CA SER A 56 6.67 -20.38 -12.56
C SER A 56 7.85 -20.04 -13.49
N GLN A 57 8.76 -20.98 -13.82
CA GLN A 57 9.93 -20.69 -14.66
C GLN A 57 9.95 -21.59 -15.90
N LEU A 58 9.60 -21.01 -17.04
CA LEU A 58 9.72 -21.64 -18.36
C LEU A 58 11.20 -21.67 -18.76
N LEU A 59 11.72 -22.86 -19.09
CA LEU A 59 13.10 -23.05 -19.55
C LEU A 59 13.21 -23.01 -21.06
N ALA A 60 12.33 -23.71 -21.76
CA ALA A 60 12.34 -23.81 -23.21
C ALA A 60 10.93 -24.11 -23.74
N THR A 61 10.72 -23.75 -25.00
CA THR A 61 9.54 -24.15 -25.78
C THR A 61 10.03 -24.98 -26.95
N LEU A 62 9.55 -26.23 -27.02
CA LEU A 62 9.99 -27.18 -28.02
C LEU A 62 8.97 -27.31 -29.15
N PRO A 63 9.38 -27.43 -30.40
CA PRO A 63 8.50 -27.76 -31.53
C PRO A 63 7.99 -29.20 -31.44
N ILE A 64 7.05 -29.54 -32.30
CA ILE A 64 6.57 -30.90 -32.45
C ILE A 64 7.70 -31.84 -32.97
N ASP A 65 7.60 -33.13 -32.65
CA ASP A 65 8.52 -34.21 -33.10
C ASP A 65 9.98 -34.07 -32.59
N VAL A 66 10.18 -33.45 -31.42
CA VAL A 66 11.49 -33.46 -30.76
C VAL A 66 11.59 -34.64 -29.79
N ASP A 67 12.65 -35.43 -29.99
CA ASP A 67 12.97 -36.55 -29.10
C ASP A 67 13.71 -36.07 -27.86
N LEU A 68 13.24 -36.49 -26.69
CA LEU A 68 13.74 -36.15 -25.38
C LEU A 68 14.05 -37.42 -24.58
N GLU A 69 15.19 -37.45 -23.93
CA GLU A 69 15.53 -38.53 -22.99
C GLU A 69 14.75 -38.33 -21.70
N ALA A 70 13.83 -39.27 -21.41
CA ALA A 70 13.06 -39.26 -20.17
C ALA A 70 13.83 -39.95 -19.05
N ILE A 71 14.21 -39.24 -18.02
CA ILE A 71 15.01 -39.68 -16.89
C ILE A 71 14.11 -40.31 -15.82
N ALA A 72 12.94 -39.67 -15.56
CA ALA A 72 11.98 -40.13 -14.56
C ALA A 72 10.57 -39.61 -14.87
N LYS A 73 9.55 -40.27 -14.28
CA LYS A 73 8.17 -39.78 -14.28
C LYS A 73 7.76 -39.40 -12.86
N GLU A 74 7.32 -38.17 -12.67
CA GLU A 74 6.83 -37.64 -11.40
C GLU A 74 5.37 -37.17 -11.56
N GLY A 75 4.42 -38.04 -11.19
CA GLY A 75 2.98 -37.79 -11.42
C GLY A 75 2.65 -37.69 -12.91
N GLN A 76 2.16 -36.52 -13.34
CA GLN A 76 1.83 -36.22 -14.74
C GLN A 76 2.97 -35.51 -15.48
N TRP A 77 4.19 -35.53 -14.96
CA TRP A 77 5.35 -34.82 -15.53
C TRP A 77 6.48 -35.80 -15.81
N TYR A 78 7.11 -35.63 -16.95
CA TYR A 78 8.37 -36.31 -17.27
C TYR A 78 9.54 -35.36 -16.99
N LEU A 79 10.49 -35.83 -16.19
CA LEU A 79 11.81 -35.19 -16.10
C LEU A 79 12.60 -35.62 -17.30
N VAL A 80 12.96 -34.68 -18.16
CA VAL A 80 13.64 -34.93 -19.43
C VAL A 80 14.97 -34.20 -19.50
N ARG A 81 15.92 -34.77 -20.28
CA ARG A 81 17.14 -34.07 -20.67
C ARG A 81 16.87 -33.28 -21.93
N LEU A 82 17.24 -31.99 -21.91
CA LEU A 82 17.13 -31.09 -23.06
C LEU A 82 18.27 -31.35 -24.06
N PRO A 83 18.01 -31.42 -25.37
CA PRO A 83 19.03 -31.38 -26.36
C PRO A 83 19.87 -30.09 -26.27
N GLU A 84 21.18 -30.15 -26.60
CA GLU A 84 22.09 -29.02 -26.44
C GLU A 84 21.60 -27.71 -27.05
N LYS A 85 20.92 -27.78 -28.20
CA LYS A 85 20.38 -26.57 -28.87
C LYS A 85 19.25 -25.87 -28.09
N TYR A 86 18.64 -26.51 -27.08
CA TYR A 86 17.58 -25.98 -26.22
C TYR A 86 18.01 -25.86 -24.77
N ALA A 87 19.17 -26.40 -24.42
CA ALA A 87 19.71 -26.33 -23.07
C ALA A 87 20.28 -24.95 -22.78
N LEU A 88 19.98 -24.40 -21.61
CA LEU A 88 20.66 -23.21 -21.11
C LEU A 88 21.91 -23.62 -20.31
N PRO A 89 22.97 -22.80 -20.26
CA PRO A 89 24.17 -23.10 -19.49
C PRO A 89 23.84 -23.48 -18.04
N GLY A 90 24.19 -24.71 -17.61
CA GLY A 90 23.90 -25.21 -16.28
C GLY A 90 22.45 -25.72 -16.06
N LEU A 91 21.61 -25.81 -17.11
CA LEU A 91 20.23 -26.26 -17.07
C LEU A 91 19.96 -27.28 -18.18
N GLU A 92 20.47 -28.50 -17.99
CA GLU A 92 20.35 -29.60 -18.96
C GLU A 92 19.07 -30.41 -18.82
N THR A 93 18.31 -30.24 -17.72
CA THR A 93 17.10 -31.00 -17.44
C THR A 93 15.91 -30.12 -17.12
N GLY A 94 14.71 -30.57 -17.50
CA GLY A 94 13.48 -29.87 -17.22
C GLY A 94 12.28 -30.82 -17.18
N TYR A 95 11.12 -30.30 -16.80
CA TYR A 95 9.87 -31.04 -16.71
C TYR A 95 8.97 -30.71 -17.89
N VAL A 96 8.44 -31.74 -18.55
CA VAL A 96 7.42 -31.61 -19.60
C VAL A 96 6.15 -32.35 -19.17
N PHE A 97 5.00 -31.77 -19.47
CA PHE A 97 3.70 -32.37 -19.12
C PHE A 97 3.41 -33.60 -19.99
N GLU A 98 2.92 -34.69 -19.39
CA GLU A 98 2.61 -35.96 -20.06
C GLU A 98 1.71 -35.78 -21.28
N GLY A 99 0.69 -34.96 -21.21
CA GLY A 99 -0.21 -34.69 -22.35
C GLY A 99 0.45 -33.97 -23.55
N ARG A 100 1.72 -33.61 -23.47
CA ARG A 100 2.48 -32.94 -24.55
C ARG A 100 3.56 -33.83 -25.16
N VAL A 101 3.73 -35.04 -24.66
CA VAL A 101 4.71 -36.02 -25.14
C VAL A 101 4.12 -37.40 -25.23
N ARG A 102 4.69 -38.24 -26.08
CA ARG A 102 4.40 -39.68 -26.13
C ARG A 102 5.68 -40.49 -25.99
N LEU A 103 5.62 -41.63 -25.33
CA LEU A 103 6.72 -42.61 -25.28
C LEU A 103 6.92 -43.21 -26.66
N VAL A 104 8.14 -43.08 -27.18
CA VAL A 104 8.50 -43.59 -28.53
C VAL A 104 9.38 -44.84 -28.44
N SER A 105 10.27 -44.92 -27.46
CA SER A 105 11.22 -46.03 -27.34
C SER A 105 11.63 -46.21 -25.87
N GLY A 106 11.94 -47.45 -25.50
CA GLY A 106 12.38 -47.85 -24.17
C GLY A 106 11.23 -48.21 -23.21
N PRO A 107 11.54 -48.81 -22.06
CA PRO A 107 10.57 -49.05 -21.01
C PRO A 107 10.04 -47.74 -20.43
N PRO A 108 8.83 -47.74 -19.83
CA PRO A 108 8.38 -46.55 -19.15
C PRO A 108 9.40 -46.11 -18.09
N PRO A 109 9.76 -44.81 -18.05
CA PRO A 109 10.79 -44.31 -17.11
C PRO A 109 10.34 -44.62 -15.66
N PRO A 110 11.30 -44.84 -14.75
CA PRO A 110 10.99 -45.16 -13.37
C PRO A 110 10.07 -44.10 -12.75
N SER A 111 8.97 -44.56 -12.22
CA SER A 111 8.06 -43.70 -11.46
C SER A 111 8.77 -43.29 -10.17
N ARG A 112 9.19 -42.07 -10.09
CA ARG A 112 9.73 -41.48 -8.87
C ARG A 112 8.54 -40.94 -8.08
N ALA A 113 8.36 -41.42 -6.85
CA ALA A 113 7.45 -40.74 -5.94
C ALA A 113 7.85 -39.26 -5.93
N PRO A 114 6.91 -38.34 -6.07
CA PRO A 114 7.22 -36.95 -5.97
C PRO A 114 8.07 -36.76 -4.73
N ALA A 115 9.30 -36.26 -4.87
CA ALA A 115 10.14 -36.02 -3.71
C ALA A 115 9.27 -35.19 -2.77
N ALA A 116 8.99 -35.74 -1.59
CA ALA A 116 8.13 -35.07 -0.63
C ALA A 116 8.72 -33.71 -0.37
N SER A 117 8.24 -32.77 -1.16
CA SER A 117 8.38 -31.37 -0.84
C SER A 117 7.64 -31.25 0.46
N SER A 118 8.34 -31.04 1.56
CA SER A 118 7.81 -30.67 2.87
C SER A 118 7.24 -29.26 2.86
N SER A 119 6.50 -28.94 1.83
CA SER A 119 5.52 -27.88 1.77
C SER A 119 4.21 -28.60 1.45
N GLY A 120 3.35 -28.74 2.48
CA GLY A 120 1.99 -29.17 2.27
C GLY A 120 1.45 -28.49 1.02
N TYR A 121 0.83 -29.24 0.14
CA TYR A 121 -0.02 -28.67 -0.88
C TYR A 121 -1.10 -27.87 -0.15
N ALA A 122 -0.76 -26.63 0.20
CA ALA A 122 -1.80 -25.62 0.27
C ALA A 122 -2.44 -25.70 -1.12
N GLU A 123 -3.68 -26.13 -1.18
CA GLU A 123 -4.60 -26.07 -2.29
C GLU A 123 -4.24 -24.79 -3.07
N THR A 124 -3.64 -24.95 -4.25
CA THR A 124 -3.16 -23.82 -5.04
C THR A 124 -4.44 -23.12 -5.47
N LYS A 125 -4.87 -22.19 -4.61
CA LYS A 125 -5.86 -21.18 -4.96
C LYS A 125 -5.46 -20.69 -6.34
N PRO A 126 -6.34 -20.77 -7.35
CA PRO A 126 -6.00 -20.43 -8.73
C PRO A 126 -5.20 -19.14 -8.71
N ALA A 127 -4.04 -19.15 -9.37
CA ALA A 127 -3.14 -18.02 -9.39
C ALA A 127 -3.97 -16.79 -9.70
N THR A 128 -4.14 -15.94 -8.69
CA THR A 128 -4.91 -14.69 -8.85
C THR A 128 -4.25 -13.98 -10.00
N ALA A 129 -5.01 -13.68 -11.06
CA ALA A 129 -4.52 -12.94 -12.20
C ALA A 129 -3.70 -11.74 -11.69
N PRO A 130 -2.53 -11.43 -12.27
CA PRO A 130 -1.71 -10.35 -11.79
C PRO A 130 -2.59 -9.12 -11.61
N ALA A 131 -2.54 -8.53 -10.41
CA ALA A 131 -3.37 -7.37 -10.09
C ALA A 131 -3.16 -6.31 -11.18
N PRO A 132 -4.20 -5.68 -11.71
CA PRO A 132 -4.06 -4.71 -12.78
C PRO A 132 -3.06 -3.63 -12.35
N PHE A 133 -2.13 -3.29 -13.25
CA PHE A 133 -1.07 -2.30 -12.98
C PHE A 133 -1.66 -0.94 -12.60
N PHE A 134 -2.84 -0.63 -13.12
CA PHE A 134 -3.58 0.61 -12.87
C PHE A 134 -4.93 0.31 -12.21
N ARG A 135 -5.24 1.02 -11.14
CA ARG A 135 -6.51 0.92 -10.40
C ARG A 135 -6.99 2.30 -10.03
N VAL A 136 -8.32 2.49 -10.03
CA VAL A 136 -8.96 3.74 -9.59
C VAL A 136 -9.99 3.42 -8.51
N ARG A 137 -10.04 4.24 -7.49
CA ARG A 137 -10.97 4.11 -6.37
C ARG A 137 -11.58 5.46 -6.02
N GLY A 138 -12.85 5.46 -5.65
CA GLY A 138 -13.46 6.55 -4.92
C GLY A 138 -13.53 6.23 -3.44
N TYR A 139 -13.52 7.24 -2.57
CA TYR A 139 -13.66 7.03 -1.13
C TYR A 139 -14.48 8.13 -0.44
N GLY A 140 -15.09 7.75 0.70
CA GLY A 140 -15.57 8.67 1.70
C GLY A 140 -14.69 8.64 2.93
N SER A 141 -14.56 9.76 3.64
CA SER A 141 -13.72 9.90 4.83
C SER A 141 -14.43 10.63 5.97
N VAL A 142 -14.08 10.22 7.18
CA VAL A 142 -14.31 10.96 8.42
C VAL A 142 -12.96 11.17 9.06
N THR A 143 -12.62 12.42 9.33
CA THR A 143 -11.32 12.82 9.88
C THR A 143 -11.55 13.62 11.16
N TYR A 144 -10.77 13.36 12.19
CA TYR A 144 -10.69 14.25 13.34
C TYR A 144 -9.34 14.95 13.33
N GLU A 145 -9.35 16.27 13.37
CA GLU A 145 -8.16 17.10 13.36
C GLU A 145 -8.00 17.87 14.68
N TRP A 146 -6.78 17.86 15.21
CA TRP A 146 -6.32 18.70 16.30
C TRP A 146 -5.54 19.87 15.68
N PHE A 147 -6.06 21.08 15.84
CA PHE A 147 -5.52 22.28 15.25
C PHE A 147 -4.19 22.70 15.88
N LEU A 148 -3.25 23.20 15.07
CA LEU A 148 -2.04 23.85 15.58
C LEU A 148 -2.33 25.17 16.26
N ALA A 149 -3.28 25.94 15.73
CA ALA A 149 -3.82 27.15 16.36
C ALA A 149 -4.82 26.80 17.47
N ASN A 150 -4.38 25.99 18.42
CA ASN A 150 -5.25 25.34 19.38
C ASN A 150 -5.87 26.30 20.39
N ASP A 151 -5.18 27.37 20.77
CA ASP A 151 -5.67 28.35 21.74
C ASP A 151 -6.67 29.31 21.10
N SER A 152 -6.45 29.73 19.85
CA SER A 152 -7.41 30.53 19.07
C SER A 152 -8.71 29.76 18.83
N PHE A 153 -8.62 28.51 18.36
CA PHE A 153 -9.81 27.68 18.15
C PHE A 153 -10.53 27.35 19.45
N ASN A 154 -9.79 27.12 20.53
CA ASN A 154 -10.38 26.91 21.84
C ASN A 154 -11.11 28.16 22.37
N ALA A 155 -10.55 29.34 22.16
CA ALA A 155 -11.16 30.61 22.54
C ALA A 155 -12.50 30.84 21.81
N VAL A 156 -12.52 30.63 20.48
CA VAL A 156 -13.70 30.89 19.64
C VAL A 156 -14.70 29.75 19.65
N LEU A 157 -14.25 28.50 19.49
CA LEU A 157 -15.12 27.31 19.34
C LEU A 157 -15.32 26.50 20.60
N GLY A 158 -14.52 26.78 21.66
CA GLY A 158 -14.48 25.96 22.88
C GLY A 158 -13.81 24.60 22.72
N HIS A 159 -13.10 24.37 21.62
CA HIS A 159 -12.43 23.12 21.30
C HIS A 159 -11.15 23.35 20.52
N ARG A 160 -10.16 22.43 20.73
CA ARG A 160 -8.86 22.44 20.08
C ARG A 160 -8.80 21.58 18.81
N GLY A 161 -9.92 21.12 18.32
CA GLY A 161 -10.04 20.25 17.16
C GLY A 161 -11.48 19.98 16.78
N GLY A 162 -11.68 19.24 15.69
CA GLY A 162 -13.03 18.90 15.26
C GLY A 162 -13.08 17.87 14.12
N PRO A 163 -14.30 17.34 13.86
CA PRO A 163 -14.52 16.37 12.80
C PRO A 163 -14.65 17.06 11.43
N PHE A 164 -13.95 16.51 10.43
CA PHE A 164 -14.12 16.82 9.03
C PHE A 164 -14.80 15.63 8.33
N TYR A 165 -15.62 15.92 7.36
CA TYR A 165 -16.30 14.93 6.52
C TYR A 165 -15.94 15.21 5.06
N GLY A 166 -15.66 14.16 4.31
CA GLY A 166 -15.26 14.36 2.94
C GLY A 166 -15.14 13.09 2.13
N GLY A 167 -14.39 13.19 1.06
CA GLY A 167 -14.14 12.09 0.17
C GLY A 167 -13.22 12.49 -0.97
N GLY A 168 -12.97 11.55 -1.86
CA GLY A 168 -12.06 11.80 -2.95
C GLY A 168 -11.90 10.64 -3.89
N GLY A 169 -10.84 10.70 -4.68
CA GLY A 169 -10.44 9.68 -5.63
C GLY A 169 -8.96 9.37 -5.55
N GLN A 170 -8.63 8.10 -5.71
CA GLN A 170 -7.27 7.61 -5.68
C GLN A 170 -6.96 6.82 -6.95
N ALA A 171 -5.86 7.13 -7.60
CA ALA A 171 -5.27 6.36 -8.68
C ALA A 171 -4.04 5.60 -8.16
N ILE A 172 -3.95 4.30 -8.46
CA ILE A 172 -2.88 3.41 -7.97
C ILE A 172 -2.16 2.82 -9.17
N PHE A 173 -0.83 2.97 -9.19
CA PHE A 173 0.08 2.47 -10.23
C PHE A 173 1.12 1.56 -9.58
N GLY A 174 0.82 0.26 -9.49
CA GLY A 174 1.70 -0.68 -8.80
C GLY A 174 1.91 -0.32 -7.33
N HIS A 175 3.09 0.18 -6.99
CA HIS A 175 3.43 0.64 -5.65
C HIS A 175 3.17 2.13 -5.40
N LEU A 176 2.92 2.91 -6.44
CA LEU A 176 2.68 4.34 -6.32
C LEU A 176 1.18 4.63 -6.23
N PHE A 177 0.83 5.71 -5.57
CA PHE A 177 -0.52 6.25 -5.61
C PHE A 177 -0.51 7.77 -5.80
N ALA A 178 -1.59 8.26 -6.39
CA ALA A 178 -1.97 9.67 -6.41
C ALA A 178 -3.40 9.77 -5.86
N ASP A 179 -3.65 10.77 -5.05
CA ASP A 179 -4.92 10.98 -4.33
C ASP A 179 -5.36 12.44 -4.45
N VAL A 180 -6.65 12.64 -4.67
CA VAL A 180 -7.29 13.96 -4.62
C VAL A 180 -8.46 13.86 -3.66
N GLY A 181 -8.43 14.63 -2.58
CA GLY A 181 -9.45 14.64 -1.54
C GLY A 181 -9.98 16.04 -1.25
N PHE A 182 -11.24 16.09 -0.89
CA PHE A 182 -11.92 17.27 -0.40
C PHE A 182 -12.58 16.93 0.93
N GLU A 183 -12.43 17.81 1.91
CA GLU A 183 -13.06 17.67 3.22
C GLU A 183 -13.76 18.98 3.61
N HIS A 184 -14.70 18.90 4.53
CA HIS A 184 -15.47 20.03 5.01
C HIS A 184 -15.59 19.97 6.52
N PHE A 185 -15.33 21.09 7.16
CA PHE A 185 -15.56 21.37 8.58
C PHE A 185 -16.38 22.63 8.69
N SER A 186 -17.38 22.64 9.55
CA SER A 186 -18.12 23.86 9.91
C SER A 186 -18.56 23.77 11.35
N LYS A 187 -18.30 24.82 12.10
CA LYS A 187 -18.69 24.93 13.51
C LYS A 187 -18.95 26.35 13.91
N THR A 188 -20.04 26.56 14.62
CA THR A 188 -20.38 27.85 15.23
C THR A 188 -19.86 27.90 16.65
N GLY A 189 -19.14 28.94 16.96
CA GLY A 189 -18.66 29.32 18.28
C GLY A 189 -19.14 30.71 18.65
N GLN A 190 -18.29 31.47 19.32
CA GLN A 190 -18.58 32.84 19.74
C GLN A 190 -17.40 33.75 19.36
N ARG A 191 -17.72 34.96 18.93
CA ARG A 191 -16.72 36.01 18.78
C ARG A 191 -16.16 36.41 20.14
N VAL A 192 -14.85 36.53 20.23
CA VAL A 192 -14.16 36.81 21.50
C VAL A 192 -13.19 37.99 21.32
N ILE A 193 -12.92 38.70 22.43
CA ILE A 193 -11.80 39.63 22.56
C ILE A 193 -10.82 39.03 23.55
N VAL A 194 -9.54 39.10 23.25
CA VAL A 194 -8.46 38.71 24.17
C VAL A 194 -7.77 39.93 24.65
N LEU A 195 -7.71 40.14 25.98
CA LEU A 195 -7.03 41.25 26.63
C LEU A 195 -6.14 40.69 27.74
N ASP A 196 -4.86 40.98 27.68
CA ASP A 196 -3.85 40.50 28.65
C ASP A 196 -3.83 39.00 28.87
N GLY A 197 -4.21 38.22 27.83
CA GLY A 197 -4.31 36.75 27.87
C GLY A 197 -5.65 36.20 28.37
N ASP A 198 -6.56 37.04 28.84
CA ASP A 198 -7.91 36.66 29.25
C ASP A 198 -8.89 36.73 28.05
N VAL A 199 -9.72 35.71 27.89
CA VAL A 199 -10.70 35.59 26.82
C VAL A 199 -12.06 36.06 27.24
N PHE A 200 -12.59 37.09 26.57
CA PHE A 200 -13.92 37.65 26.87
C PHE A 200 -14.88 37.33 25.70
N PRO A 201 -15.87 36.44 25.92
CA PRO A 201 -16.87 36.16 24.92
C PRO A 201 -17.85 37.34 24.73
N LEU A 202 -18.15 37.68 23.50
CA LEU A 202 -19.04 38.81 23.16
C LEU A 202 -20.51 38.36 23.02
N GLY A 203 -20.80 37.08 23.06
CA GLY A 203 -22.15 36.55 22.85
C GLY A 203 -22.65 36.65 21.40
N ILE A 204 -21.77 36.96 20.45
CA ILE A 204 -22.05 37.05 19.02
C ILE A 204 -21.66 35.71 18.41
N ALA A 205 -22.60 35.06 17.71
CA ALA A 205 -22.33 33.81 17.02
C ALA A 205 -21.31 34.02 15.88
N ASP A 206 -20.31 33.16 15.83
CA ASP A 206 -19.27 33.18 14.81
C ASP A 206 -19.06 31.77 14.26
N THR A 207 -19.22 31.61 12.94
CA THR A 207 -19.15 30.33 12.25
C THR A 207 -17.87 30.22 11.45
N ILE A 208 -17.02 29.30 11.87
CA ILE A 208 -15.79 28.93 11.16
C ILE A 208 -16.08 27.75 10.24
N THR A 209 -15.72 27.91 8.97
CA THR A 209 -15.79 26.87 7.94
C THR A 209 -14.42 26.65 7.31
N MET A 210 -13.98 25.41 7.21
CA MET A 210 -12.73 25.03 6.57
C MET A 210 -12.98 23.98 5.52
N GLU A 211 -12.47 24.22 4.30
CA GLU A 211 -12.66 23.37 3.11
C GLU A 211 -11.29 23.07 2.47
N PRO A 212 -10.52 22.09 2.99
CA PRO A 212 -9.27 21.68 2.38
C PRO A 212 -9.52 20.86 1.12
N LEU A 213 -8.87 21.25 0.03
CA LEU A 213 -8.66 20.47 -1.19
C LEU A 213 -7.21 19.97 -1.19
N THR A 214 -7.01 18.67 -1.11
CA THR A 214 -5.69 18.07 -0.98
C THR A 214 -5.36 17.23 -2.21
N VAL A 215 -4.15 17.42 -2.75
CA VAL A 215 -3.56 16.57 -3.78
C VAL A 215 -2.30 15.94 -3.20
N SER A 216 -2.25 14.64 -3.15
CA SER A 216 -1.14 13.90 -2.54
C SER A 216 -0.70 12.72 -3.39
N GLY A 217 0.49 12.22 -3.11
CA GLY A 217 1.01 11.02 -3.71
C GLY A 217 1.99 10.33 -2.77
N GLY A 218 2.27 9.06 -3.05
CA GLY A 218 3.17 8.32 -2.19
C GLY A 218 3.37 6.88 -2.61
N TYR A 219 3.86 6.10 -1.67
CA TYR A 219 4.29 4.72 -1.87
C TYR A 219 3.46 3.75 -1.00
N ARG A 220 3.09 2.62 -1.60
CA ARG A 220 2.34 1.51 -0.98
C ARG A 220 3.28 0.33 -0.77
N PHE A 221 3.45 -0.10 0.47
CA PHE A 221 4.32 -1.21 0.82
C PHE A 221 3.57 -2.53 0.67
N LYS A 222 4.15 -3.50 -0.07
CA LYS A 222 3.59 -4.84 -0.30
C LYS A 222 2.11 -4.83 -0.76
N PRO A 223 1.80 -4.24 -1.93
CA PRO A 223 0.41 -4.01 -2.38
C PRO A 223 -0.39 -5.28 -2.71
N SER A 224 0.21 -6.46 -2.62
CA SER A 224 -0.43 -7.77 -2.83
C SER A 224 -1.01 -8.41 -1.57
N GLY A 225 -0.84 -7.79 -0.41
CA GLY A 225 -1.38 -8.27 0.87
C GLY A 225 -2.84 -7.85 1.11
N LYS A 226 -3.51 -8.48 2.09
CA LYS A 226 -4.81 -8.00 2.61
C LYS A 226 -4.67 -6.67 3.33
N SER A 227 -3.54 -6.46 4.00
CA SER A 227 -3.18 -5.22 4.67
C SER A 227 -2.02 -4.56 3.93
N VAL A 228 -2.17 -3.30 3.60
CA VAL A 228 -1.19 -2.50 2.86
C VAL A 228 -0.88 -1.24 3.63
N ALA A 229 0.35 -1.12 4.13
CA ALA A 229 0.83 0.14 4.67
C ALA A 229 1.21 1.09 3.53
N TYR A 230 1.01 2.38 3.73
CA TYR A 230 1.39 3.40 2.76
C TYR A 230 1.84 4.67 3.45
N GLY A 231 2.57 5.50 2.74
CA GLY A 231 3.00 6.81 3.18
C GLY A 231 3.25 7.72 2.01
N GLY A 232 3.14 9.01 2.27
CA GLY A 232 3.28 10.00 1.22
C GLY A 232 3.18 11.42 1.72
N GLY A 233 3.03 12.34 0.77
CA GLY A 233 2.85 13.74 1.05
C GLY A 233 2.25 14.47 -0.14
N GLY A 234 1.92 15.72 0.05
CA GLY A 234 1.26 16.49 -0.98
C GLY A 234 1.07 17.94 -0.61
N TYR A 235 0.19 18.54 -1.37
CA TYR A 235 -0.20 19.94 -1.29
C TYR A 235 -1.65 20.04 -0.87
N THR A 236 -1.98 21.03 -0.04
CA THR A 236 -3.35 21.38 0.33
C THR A 236 -3.64 22.83 0.02
N SER A 237 -4.84 23.09 -0.51
CA SER A 237 -5.41 24.43 -0.66
C SER A 237 -6.61 24.51 0.28
N LEU A 238 -6.44 25.25 1.37
CA LEU A 238 -7.43 25.42 2.41
C LEU A 238 -8.24 26.68 2.14
N ARG A 239 -9.54 26.57 1.95
CA ARG A 239 -10.45 27.71 2.01
C ARG A 239 -10.94 27.84 3.44
N PHE A 240 -10.68 29.01 4.02
CA PHE A 240 -11.10 29.41 5.35
C PHE A 240 -12.15 30.49 5.25
N LYS A 241 -13.28 30.28 5.95
CA LYS A 241 -14.35 31.27 6.04
C LYS A 241 -14.70 31.47 7.50
N GLU A 242 -14.87 32.72 7.84
CA GLU A 242 -15.36 33.18 9.13
C GLU A 242 -16.55 34.11 8.90
N ASN A 243 -17.70 33.73 9.47
CA ASN A 243 -18.94 34.48 9.33
C ASN A 243 -19.50 34.77 10.72
N ALA A 244 -19.38 36.01 11.14
CA ALA A 244 -19.95 36.46 12.39
C ALA A 244 -21.36 37.05 12.17
N GLU A 245 -22.25 36.77 13.12
CA GLU A 245 -23.57 37.41 13.15
C GLU A 245 -23.42 38.90 13.42
N PHE A 246 -24.15 39.75 12.69
CA PHE A 246 -24.06 41.23 12.75
C PHE A 246 -22.72 41.80 12.29
N ALA A 247 -21.94 41.04 11.50
CA ALA A 247 -20.71 41.58 10.89
C ALA A 247 -21.03 42.73 9.91
N GLU A 248 -20.27 43.79 9.97
CA GLU A 248 -20.33 44.85 8.97
C GLU A 248 -19.73 44.37 7.64
N LEU A 249 -20.00 45.13 6.56
CA LEU A 249 -19.43 44.83 5.24
C LEU A 249 -17.89 44.86 5.30
N GLY A 250 -17.28 43.66 5.06
CA GLY A 250 -15.84 43.48 5.06
C GLY A 250 -15.25 42.85 6.35
N GLU A 251 -16.07 42.56 7.36
CA GLU A 251 -15.63 41.86 8.56
C GLU A 251 -15.63 40.34 8.42
N ASN A 252 -16.40 39.80 7.45
CA ASN A 252 -16.40 38.36 7.17
C ASN A 252 -15.17 38.00 6.31
N THR A 253 -14.52 36.93 6.69
CA THR A 253 -13.34 36.38 5.97
C THR A 253 -13.73 35.26 5.03
N ASP A 254 -13.23 35.29 3.80
CA ASP A 254 -13.28 34.18 2.83
C ASP A 254 -11.97 34.15 2.05
N GLU A 255 -11.00 33.43 2.56
CA GLU A 255 -9.64 33.41 2.04
C GLU A 255 -9.18 31.99 1.72
N ARG A 256 -8.17 31.89 0.84
CA ARG A 256 -7.53 30.63 0.48
C ARG A 256 -6.06 30.66 0.84
N PHE A 257 -5.65 29.63 1.53
CA PHE A 257 -4.28 29.43 1.98
C PHE A 257 -3.72 28.15 1.41
N ASN A 258 -2.41 28.15 1.23
CA ASN A 258 -1.68 27.03 0.66
C ASN A 258 -0.82 26.37 1.72
N GLY A 259 -0.76 25.06 1.66
CA GLY A 259 -0.01 24.27 2.64
C GLY A 259 0.50 22.96 2.07
N PHE A 260 1.07 22.19 2.96
CA PHE A 260 1.55 20.84 2.65
C PHE A 260 0.89 19.82 3.58
N VAL A 261 0.89 18.56 3.14
CA VAL A 261 0.44 17.42 3.94
C VAL A 261 1.50 16.33 3.90
N ILE A 262 1.71 15.67 5.04
CA ILE A 262 2.45 14.42 5.16
C ILE A 262 1.48 13.40 5.74
N LEU A 263 1.43 12.22 5.17
CA LEU A 263 0.46 11.21 5.55
C LEU A 263 1.07 9.81 5.62
N GLY A 264 0.47 8.97 6.45
CA GLY A 264 0.78 7.56 6.53
C GLY A 264 -0.41 6.77 7.06
N GLY A 265 -0.58 5.57 6.57
CA GLY A 265 -1.75 4.79 6.94
C GLY A 265 -1.63 3.30 6.63
N VAL A 266 -2.67 2.59 7.02
CA VAL A 266 -2.84 1.17 6.72
C VAL A 266 -4.22 0.97 6.12
N GLU A 267 -4.24 0.32 4.98
CA GLU A 267 -5.45 -0.10 4.27
C GLU A 267 -5.67 -1.60 4.47
N TYR A 268 -6.92 -2.00 4.69
CA TYR A 268 -7.34 -3.39 4.78
C TYR A 268 -8.40 -3.70 3.72
N ALA A 269 -8.16 -4.75 2.93
CA ALA A 269 -9.12 -5.24 1.94
C ALA A 269 -10.20 -6.08 2.64
N VAL A 270 -11.40 -5.51 2.81
CA VAL A 270 -12.57 -6.18 3.37
C VAL A 270 -13.21 -7.08 2.31
N HIS A 271 -13.31 -6.58 1.10
CA HIS A 271 -13.85 -7.27 -0.06
C HIS A 271 -12.99 -6.94 -1.29
N LYS A 272 -13.15 -7.68 -2.38
CA LYS A 272 -12.39 -7.44 -3.63
C LYS A 272 -12.51 -6.01 -4.19
N TRP A 273 -13.57 -5.28 -3.82
CA TRP A 273 -13.84 -3.91 -4.26
C TRP A 273 -14.01 -2.92 -3.11
N VAL A 274 -13.93 -3.37 -1.85
CA VAL A 274 -14.14 -2.53 -0.67
C VAL A 274 -12.93 -2.59 0.23
N PHE A 275 -12.43 -1.42 0.59
CA PHE A 275 -11.25 -1.26 1.43
C PHE A 275 -11.58 -0.28 2.55
N VAL A 276 -11.03 -0.54 3.73
CA VAL A 276 -11.09 0.35 4.88
C VAL A 276 -9.68 0.74 5.25
N SER A 277 -9.43 2.01 5.46
CA SER A 277 -8.09 2.48 5.87
C SER A 277 -8.16 3.46 7.04
N GLY A 278 -7.19 3.31 7.94
CA GLY A 278 -6.84 4.28 8.95
C GLY A 278 -5.62 5.07 8.49
N GLU A 279 -5.69 6.39 8.56
CA GLU A 279 -4.64 7.30 8.11
C GLU A 279 -4.36 8.36 9.15
N ALA A 280 -3.09 8.59 9.46
CA ALA A 280 -2.61 9.73 10.23
C ALA A 280 -2.02 10.76 9.28
N ARG A 281 -2.32 12.04 9.52
CA ARG A 281 -1.82 13.16 8.70
C ARG A 281 -1.27 14.26 9.58
N PHE A 282 -0.29 14.95 9.05
CA PHE A 282 0.14 16.26 9.52
C PHE A 282 -0.03 17.26 8.38
N THR A 283 -0.80 18.31 8.63
CA THR A 283 -1.04 19.40 7.66
C THR A 283 -0.41 20.67 8.19
N GLY A 284 0.38 21.34 7.37
CA GLY A 284 0.94 22.65 7.68
C GLY A 284 0.42 23.69 6.71
N VAL A 285 -0.26 24.72 7.22
CA VAL A 285 -0.76 25.87 6.45
C VAL A 285 -0.23 27.15 7.11
N PRO A 286 1.06 27.46 6.90
CA PRO A 286 1.73 28.58 7.58
C PRO A 286 1.20 29.93 7.09
N ASN A 287 1.30 30.95 7.95
CA ASN A 287 0.91 32.32 7.68
C ASN A 287 -0.54 32.51 7.23
N ALA A 288 -1.42 31.61 7.68
CA ALA A 288 -2.83 31.62 7.31
C ALA A 288 -3.69 32.46 8.26
N ILE A 289 -3.24 32.65 9.48
CA ILE A 289 -3.87 33.48 10.52
C ILE A 289 -2.78 34.28 11.22
N GLY A 290 -3.14 35.30 11.98
CA GLY A 290 -2.15 35.99 12.83
C GLY A 290 -2.11 37.51 12.75
N ALA A 291 -2.95 38.19 11.93
CA ALA A 291 -3.03 39.64 11.99
C ALA A 291 -4.30 40.20 11.33
N PRO A 292 -5.03 41.13 11.93
CA PRO A 292 -5.24 41.33 13.37
C PRO A 292 -6.34 40.42 13.88
N GLY A 293 -6.24 39.89 15.10
CA GLY A 293 -7.30 39.04 15.68
C GLY A 293 -6.82 38.17 16.83
N VAL A 294 -7.66 37.24 17.27
CA VAL A 294 -7.39 36.33 18.40
C VAL A 294 -6.09 35.55 18.21
N ALA A 295 -5.79 35.14 17.00
CA ALA A 295 -4.58 34.40 16.68
C ALA A 295 -3.28 35.21 16.88
N ALA A 296 -3.33 36.56 16.71
CA ALA A 296 -2.19 37.42 16.99
C ALA A 296 -1.85 37.44 18.47
N GLU A 297 -2.85 37.47 19.35
CA GLU A 297 -2.67 37.49 20.80
C GLU A 297 -2.04 36.15 21.30
N PHE A 298 -2.36 35.05 20.68
CA PHE A 298 -1.79 33.73 20.99
C PHE A 298 -0.51 33.42 20.20
N ASN A 299 -0.05 34.36 19.32
CA ASN A 299 1.10 34.15 18.45
C ASN A 299 0.98 32.87 17.60
N GLU A 300 -0.22 32.59 17.11
CA GLU A 300 -0.54 31.46 16.25
C GLU A 300 -0.70 31.91 14.80
N SER A 301 -0.10 31.18 13.86
CA SER A 301 -0.10 31.56 12.45
C SER A 301 -0.42 30.40 11.49
N ASN A 302 -0.64 29.20 12.02
CA ASN A 302 -0.78 27.99 11.22
C ASN A 302 -2.18 27.35 11.38
N LEU A 303 -2.94 27.28 10.28
CA LEU A 303 -4.29 26.68 10.24
C LEU A 303 -4.27 25.15 10.04
N GLY A 304 -3.10 24.56 9.97
CA GLY A 304 -3.02 23.09 9.88
C GLY A 304 -3.17 22.39 11.23
N GLY A 305 -2.91 21.09 11.21
CA GLY A 305 -3.07 20.25 12.38
C GLY A 305 -2.50 18.86 12.24
N PHE A 306 -2.64 18.10 13.31
CA PHE A 306 -2.49 16.65 13.28
C PHE A 306 -3.88 16.03 13.18
N SER A 307 -4.06 15.06 12.28
CA SER A 307 -5.37 14.42 12.09
C SER A 307 -5.29 12.90 11.96
N VAL A 308 -6.41 12.27 12.30
CA VAL A 308 -6.62 10.83 12.10
C VAL A 308 -7.89 10.67 11.27
N ALA A 309 -7.79 9.93 10.18
CA ALA A 309 -8.88 9.70 9.24
C ALA A 309 -9.24 8.21 9.16
N LEU A 310 -10.52 7.94 9.07
CA LEU A 310 -11.07 6.67 8.62
C LEU A 310 -11.62 6.85 7.21
N LYS A 311 -11.15 6.04 6.26
CA LYS A 311 -11.60 6.08 4.86
C LYS A 311 -12.25 4.75 4.49
N VAL A 312 -13.33 4.79 3.75
CA VAL A 312 -13.95 3.64 3.10
C VAL A 312 -13.84 3.85 1.60
N SER A 313 -13.12 2.97 0.91
CA SER A 313 -12.84 3.09 -0.52
C SER A 313 -13.53 1.99 -1.29
N VAL A 314 -14.02 2.33 -2.48
CA VAL A 314 -14.67 1.41 -3.42
C VAL A 314 -14.00 1.57 -4.79
N GLY A 315 -13.65 0.45 -5.40
CA GLY A 315 -13.03 0.42 -6.73
C GLY A 315 -12.21 -0.83 -6.98
N ASN A 316 -11.51 -0.83 -8.10
CA ASN A 316 -10.69 -1.95 -8.57
C ASN A 316 -9.26 -1.87 -8.07
#